data_e8cab52addab1be82e725b299040a47a
#
_entry.id   e8cab52addab1be82e725b299040a47a
#
_cell.length_a   1.000
_cell.length_b   1.000
_cell.length_c   1.000
_cell.angle_alpha   90.00
_cell.angle_beta   90.00
_cell.angle_gamma   90.00
#
_symmetry.space_group_name_H-M   'P 1'
#
loop_
_entity.id
_entity.type
_entity.pdbx_description
1 polymer ?
#
loop_
_entity_poly.entity_id
_entity_poly.type
_entity_poly.pdbx_seq_one_letter_code
_entity_poly.pdbx_strand_id
1 'polypeptide(L)'
;MAKYNCNVPWAILLDPTSACNLRCTGCWAAEYGHNLSLDLDTLDSIIRQGKKLGTYMYIYTGGEPMVRKDDLIRLCELHPDCEFLSFTNGTLIDEAFCQEMLRVKNFIPSISLEGFEAANDGRRGAGVYQKVMDAMALLKSHKLPFGISTCYTSKNYQDVSSEAYYDKIIDCGAMFVWFFHYMPVGNDASTELLLTPEQRTQMYRRIRAFRQTKSIFAIDFQNDGEYIGGCIAGGRHYLHINANGDVEPCVFIHYSNCNIHECTLLEALQSPLFMAYHDNQPFNQNHLR
;
A
#
# COMPACT_ATOMS: atom_id res chain seq x y z
N MET A 1 16.03 6.82 -16.35
CA MET A 1 15.48 6.24 -17.60
C MET A 1 16.54 6.12 -18.69
N ALA A 2 17.07 7.20 -19.26
CA ALA A 2 18.05 7.11 -20.38
C ALA A 2 19.27 6.21 -20.12
N LYS A 3 19.76 6.14 -18.87
CA LYS A 3 20.95 5.34 -18.52
C LYS A 3 20.75 3.83 -18.63
N TYR A 4 19.54 3.32 -18.32
CA TYR A 4 19.26 1.89 -18.22
C TYR A 4 18.32 1.38 -19.31
N ASN A 5 17.79 2.27 -20.17
CA ASN A 5 16.81 1.97 -21.22
C ASN A 5 15.61 1.16 -20.71
N CYS A 6 15.13 1.51 -19.50
CA CYS A 6 13.93 0.94 -18.88
C CYS A 6 13.31 1.97 -17.93
N ASN A 7 12.12 1.69 -17.44
CA ASN A 7 11.53 2.44 -16.35
C ASN A 7 12.36 2.22 -15.07
N VAL A 8 12.51 3.28 -14.25
CA VAL A 8 13.08 3.18 -12.90
C VAL A 8 12.06 3.75 -11.93
N PRO A 9 11.48 2.92 -11.05
CA PRO A 9 10.44 3.36 -10.14
C PRO A 9 11.00 4.29 -9.07
N TRP A 10 10.19 5.23 -8.60
CA TRP A 10 10.52 6.03 -7.43
C TRP A 10 10.13 5.35 -6.11
N ALA A 11 9.24 4.34 -6.16
CA ALA A 11 8.87 3.52 -5.01
C ALA A 11 8.85 2.03 -5.38
N ILE A 12 9.25 1.18 -4.44
CA ILE A 12 9.14 -0.27 -4.56
C ILE A 12 8.23 -0.76 -3.45
N LEU A 13 7.15 -1.48 -3.84
CA LEU A 13 6.30 -2.18 -2.89
C LEU A 13 6.93 -3.55 -2.59
N LEU A 14 7.00 -3.88 -1.30
CA LEU A 14 7.61 -5.12 -0.82
C LEU A 14 6.66 -5.85 0.11
N ASP A 15 6.49 -7.16 -0.10
CA ASP A 15 5.84 -8.04 0.86
C ASP A 15 6.90 -8.75 1.71
N PRO A 16 7.22 -8.27 2.92
CA PRO A 16 8.18 -8.96 3.79
C PRO A 16 7.70 -10.37 4.14
N THR A 17 6.38 -10.56 4.17
CA THR A 17 5.72 -11.83 4.46
C THR A 17 4.30 -11.86 3.93
N SER A 18 3.79 -13.05 3.60
CA SER A 18 2.37 -13.28 3.35
C SER A 18 1.58 -13.62 4.62
N ALA A 19 2.27 -13.83 5.77
CA ALA A 19 1.62 -14.07 7.06
C ALA A 19 0.81 -12.86 7.51
N CYS A 20 -0.41 -13.09 8.02
CA CYS A 20 -1.28 -12.06 8.54
C CYS A 20 -2.02 -12.57 9.77
N ASN A 21 -2.20 -11.70 10.76
CA ASN A 21 -2.96 -11.98 11.97
C ASN A 21 -4.48 -11.73 11.80
N LEU A 22 -4.92 -11.30 10.62
CA LEU A 22 -6.34 -11.13 10.27
C LEU A 22 -6.72 -11.97 9.04
N ARG A 23 -8.05 -12.07 8.81
CA ARG A 23 -8.66 -12.73 7.64
C ARG A 23 -9.76 -11.83 7.08
N CYS A 24 -9.35 -10.77 6.37
CA CYS A 24 -10.27 -9.76 5.85
C CYS A 24 -11.02 -10.29 4.63
N THR A 25 -12.33 -10.05 4.56
CA THR A 25 -13.15 -10.42 3.39
C THR A 25 -12.65 -9.72 2.13
N GLY A 26 -12.38 -10.47 1.07
CA GLY A 26 -11.91 -9.95 -0.21
C GLY A 26 -10.49 -9.36 -0.13
N CYS A 27 -9.60 -9.95 0.64
CA CYS A 27 -8.21 -9.53 0.70
C CYS A 27 -7.46 -9.92 -0.59
N TRP A 28 -6.85 -8.95 -1.27
CA TRP A 28 -6.08 -9.20 -2.48
C TRP A 28 -4.83 -10.06 -2.21
N ALA A 29 -4.21 -9.91 -1.03
CA ALA A 29 -3.03 -10.65 -0.63
C ALA A 29 -3.31 -12.12 -0.26
N ALA A 30 -4.57 -12.55 -0.18
CA ALA A 30 -4.94 -13.95 0.05
C ALA A 30 -4.43 -14.90 -1.05
N GLU A 31 -4.08 -14.37 -2.24
CA GLU A 31 -3.47 -15.10 -3.34
C GLU A 31 -2.17 -15.82 -2.92
N TYR A 32 -1.35 -15.16 -2.10
CA TYR A 32 -0.04 -15.69 -1.71
C TYR A 32 -0.07 -16.65 -0.51
N GLY A 33 -1.24 -16.97 0.00
CA GLY A 33 -1.38 -17.78 1.23
C GLY A 33 -0.82 -17.05 2.45
N HIS A 34 -0.23 -17.80 3.42
CA HIS A 34 0.21 -17.22 4.71
C HIS A 34 1.58 -17.73 5.18
N ASN A 35 2.33 -18.42 4.31
CA ASN A 35 3.55 -19.14 4.70
C ASN A 35 4.80 -18.66 3.96
N LEU A 36 4.69 -17.64 3.11
CA LEU A 36 5.81 -17.09 2.37
C LEU A 36 6.46 -15.95 3.15
N SER A 37 7.78 -15.82 3.04
CA SER A 37 8.52 -14.75 3.70
C SER A 37 9.87 -14.56 3.02
N LEU A 38 10.21 -13.31 2.72
CA LEU A 38 11.56 -12.93 2.33
C LEU A 38 12.44 -12.82 3.58
N ASP A 39 13.65 -13.33 3.55
CA ASP A 39 14.59 -13.12 4.64
C ASP A 39 15.11 -11.66 4.69
N LEU A 40 15.72 -11.30 5.81
CA LEU A 40 16.23 -9.94 6.03
C LEU A 40 17.30 -9.56 5.00
N ASP A 41 18.19 -10.49 4.65
CA ASP A 41 19.28 -10.25 3.72
C ASP A 41 18.76 -10.01 2.29
N THR A 42 17.72 -10.72 1.89
CA THR A 42 17.01 -10.49 0.62
C THR A 42 16.37 -9.13 0.58
N LEU A 43 15.64 -8.73 1.64
CA LEU A 43 15.02 -7.40 1.75
C LEU A 43 16.08 -6.29 1.70
N ASP A 44 17.17 -6.42 2.45
CA ASP A 44 18.32 -5.51 2.42
C ASP A 44 18.93 -5.41 1.02
N SER A 45 19.13 -6.55 0.34
CA SER A 45 19.66 -6.61 -1.03
C SER A 45 18.77 -5.86 -2.02
N ILE A 46 17.44 -6.03 -1.94
CA ILE A 46 16.47 -5.29 -2.78
C ILE A 46 16.62 -3.78 -2.58
N ILE A 47 16.70 -3.33 -1.31
CA ILE A 47 16.86 -1.91 -0.99
C ILE A 47 18.18 -1.37 -1.53
N ARG A 48 19.28 -2.08 -1.35
CA ARG A 48 20.59 -1.69 -1.92
C ARG A 48 20.57 -1.60 -3.44
N GLN A 49 19.89 -2.52 -4.11
CA GLN A 49 19.74 -2.50 -5.56
C GLN A 49 18.89 -1.32 -6.01
N GLY A 50 17.76 -1.06 -5.32
CA GLY A 50 16.91 0.11 -5.58
C GLY A 50 17.67 1.42 -5.45
N LYS A 51 18.45 1.61 -4.37
CA LYS A 51 19.31 2.79 -4.16
C LYS A 51 20.29 3.01 -5.31
N LYS A 52 20.91 1.96 -5.84
CA LYS A 52 21.81 2.06 -7.01
C LYS A 52 21.09 2.55 -8.26
N LEU A 53 19.78 2.30 -8.36
CA LEU A 53 18.93 2.80 -9.45
C LEU A 53 18.38 4.20 -9.18
N GLY A 54 18.42 4.68 -7.94
CA GLY A 54 17.89 5.97 -7.51
C GLY A 54 16.55 5.91 -6.78
N THR A 55 16.11 4.72 -6.35
CA THR A 55 14.90 4.52 -5.55
C THR A 55 15.23 4.57 -4.06
N TYR A 56 14.56 5.46 -3.32
CA TYR A 56 14.77 5.67 -1.89
C TYR A 56 13.47 5.55 -1.08
N MET A 57 12.34 5.22 -1.71
CA MET A 57 11.07 4.99 -1.04
C MET A 57 10.66 3.52 -1.17
N TYR A 58 10.37 2.89 -0.05
CA TYR A 58 9.92 1.51 0.03
C TYR A 58 8.59 1.45 0.77
N ILE A 59 7.67 0.66 0.25
CA ILE A 59 6.32 0.53 0.81
C ILE A 59 6.08 -0.92 1.16
N TYR A 60 6.02 -1.23 2.45
CA TYR A 60 5.71 -2.56 2.91
C TYR A 60 4.22 -2.86 2.80
N THR A 61 3.91 -4.04 2.25
CA THR A 61 2.56 -4.54 2.06
C THR A 61 2.53 -6.07 2.22
N GLY A 62 1.63 -6.81 1.58
CA GLY A 62 1.56 -8.27 1.67
C GLY A 62 0.49 -8.75 2.62
N GLY A 63 0.85 -9.66 3.55
CA GLY A 63 0.02 -10.09 4.66
C GLY A 63 -0.13 -8.94 5.68
N GLU A 64 0.46 -9.09 6.85
CA GLU A 64 0.63 -7.98 7.79
C GLU A 64 2.13 -7.75 8.01
N PRO A 65 2.72 -6.67 7.49
CA PRO A 65 4.15 -6.40 7.62
C PRO A 65 4.61 -6.34 9.07
N MET A 66 3.75 -5.85 9.97
CA MET A 66 4.08 -5.66 11.39
C MET A 66 4.26 -6.97 12.16
N VAL A 67 3.93 -8.14 11.60
CA VAL A 67 4.33 -9.42 12.23
C VAL A 67 5.85 -9.62 12.19
N ARG A 68 6.54 -8.81 11.38
CA ARG A 68 8.01 -8.76 11.26
C ARG A 68 8.57 -7.39 11.66
N LYS A 69 7.94 -6.70 12.60
CA LYS A 69 8.29 -5.32 12.97
C LYS A 69 9.77 -5.15 13.34
N ASP A 70 10.42 -6.14 13.93
CA ASP A 70 11.84 -6.07 14.30
C ASP A 70 12.74 -6.01 13.04
N ASP A 71 12.44 -6.79 12.02
CA ASP A 71 13.13 -6.72 10.73
C ASP A 71 12.91 -5.39 10.02
N LEU A 72 11.67 -4.87 10.05
CA LEU A 72 11.35 -3.57 9.45
C LEU A 72 12.14 -2.44 10.10
N ILE A 73 12.23 -2.43 11.44
CA ILE A 73 13.05 -1.46 12.17
C ILE A 73 14.53 -1.65 11.83
N ARG A 74 14.99 -2.90 11.73
CA ARG A 74 16.38 -3.17 11.33
C ARG A 74 16.71 -2.64 9.94
N LEU A 75 15.80 -2.75 8.98
CA LEU A 75 15.96 -2.17 7.64
C LEU A 75 16.00 -0.62 7.67
N CYS A 76 15.16 0.00 8.52
CA CYS A 76 15.22 1.45 8.76
C CYS A 76 16.59 1.90 9.27
N GLU A 77 17.21 1.14 10.18
CA GLU A 77 18.56 1.41 10.69
C GLU A 77 19.64 1.27 9.62
N LEU A 78 19.55 0.20 8.80
CA LEU A 78 20.50 -0.09 7.74
C LEU A 78 20.45 0.94 6.60
N HIS A 79 19.30 1.57 6.42
CA HIS A 79 19.04 2.53 5.34
C HIS A 79 18.43 3.84 5.85
N PRO A 80 19.18 4.62 6.66
CA PRO A 80 18.68 5.87 7.25
C PRO A 80 18.44 6.98 6.21
N ASP A 81 18.87 6.78 4.98
CA ASP A 81 18.67 7.63 3.82
C ASP A 81 17.46 7.24 2.97
N CYS A 82 16.70 6.21 3.38
CA CYS A 82 15.47 5.76 2.74
C CYS A 82 14.25 6.07 3.60
N GLU A 83 13.09 6.24 2.95
CA GLU A 83 11.79 6.36 3.60
C GLU A 83 11.01 5.04 3.47
N PHE A 84 10.44 4.60 4.58
CA PHE A 84 9.67 3.38 4.68
C PHE A 84 8.23 3.69 5.06
N LEU A 85 7.29 3.39 4.17
CA LEU A 85 5.88 3.41 4.47
C LEU A 85 5.39 1.96 4.64
N SER A 86 4.49 1.70 5.56
CA SER A 86 3.89 0.37 5.71
C SER A 86 2.38 0.44 5.68
N PHE A 87 1.74 -0.24 4.73
CA PHE A 87 0.34 -0.57 4.85
C PHE A 87 0.19 -1.63 5.94
N THR A 88 -0.58 -1.32 6.97
CA THR A 88 -0.76 -2.20 8.14
C THR A 88 -2.21 -2.20 8.60
N ASN A 89 -2.64 -3.30 9.18
CA ASN A 89 -3.92 -3.34 9.88
C ASN A 89 -3.90 -2.60 11.23
N GLY A 90 -2.74 -2.15 11.68
CA GLY A 90 -2.55 -1.33 12.88
C GLY A 90 -2.65 -2.08 14.22
N THR A 91 -3.09 -3.34 14.22
CA THR A 91 -3.39 -4.08 15.46
C THR A 91 -2.15 -4.48 16.27
N LEU A 92 -0.96 -4.35 15.67
CA LEU A 92 0.33 -4.71 16.29
C LEU A 92 1.18 -3.48 16.64
N ILE A 93 0.64 -2.27 16.48
CA ILE A 93 1.29 -1.03 16.92
C ILE A 93 1.12 -0.93 18.43
N ASP A 94 2.24 -0.95 19.14
CA ASP A 94 2.34 -0.86 20.60
C ASP A 94 3.33 0.24 21.03
N GLU A 95 3.41 0.49 22.33
CA GLU A 95 4.30 1.50 22.92
C GLU A 95 5.77 1.27 22.52
N ALA A 96 6.24 0.02 22.55
CA ALA A 96 7.61 -0.33 22.20
C ALA A 96 7.90 0.04 20.74
N PHE A 97 6.96 -0.24 19.83
CA PHE A 97 7.11 0.11 18.43
C PHE A 97 7.10 1.63 18.19
N CYS A 98 6.29 2.39 18.94
CA CYS A 98 6.33 3.86 18.87
C CYS A 98 7.69 4.43 19.30
N GLN A 99 8.33 3.85 20.31
CA GLN A 99 9.68 4.23 20.70
C GLN A 99 10.71 3.93 19.62
N GLU A 100 10.60 2.78 18.95
CA GLU A 100 11.45 2.45 17.81
C GLU A 100 11.24 3.42 16.63
N MET A 101 10.00 3.78 16.31
CA MET A 101 9.72 4.79 15.28
C MET A 101 10.36 6.15 15.61
N LEU A 102 10.30 6.58 16.88
CA LEU A 102 10.95 7.82 17.33
C LEU A 102 12.47 7.75 17.18
N ARG A 103 13.05 6.56 17.33
CA ARG A 103 14.49 6.33 17.21
C ARG A 103 14.97 6.33 15.75
N VAL A 104 14.29 5.59 14.87
CA VAL A 104 14.72 5.44 13.45
C VAL A 104 14.30 6.62 12.58
N LYS A 105 13.12 7.21 12.79
CA LYS A 105 12.58 8.45 12.18
C LYS A 105 12.25 8.37 10.68
N ASN A 106 12.39 7.23 10.06
CA ASN A 106 12.16 7.01 8.63
C ASN A 106 11.12 5.91 8.36
N PHE A 107 10.18 5.70 9.31
CA PHE A 107 9.08 4.74 9.18
C PHE A 107 7.73 5.44 9.39
N ILE A 108 6.79 5.26 8.46
CA ILE A 108 5.46 5.87 8.50
C ILE A 108 4.39 4.79 8.26
N PRO A 109 3.51 4.48 9.24
CA PRO A 109 2.41 3.56 9.03
C PRO A 109 1.26 4.23 8.27
N SER A 110 0.66 3.48 7.34
CA SER A 110 -0.62 3.78 6.70
C SER A 110 -1.64 2.75 7.18
N ILE A 111 -2.45 3.14 8.16
CA ILE A 111 -3.32 2.23 8.91
C ILE A 111 -4.58 1.96 8.11
N SER A 112 -4.92 0.69 7.97
CA SER A 112 -6.12 0.26 7.27
C SER A 112 -7.38 0.56 8.09
N LEU A 113 -8.29 1.37 7.52
CA LEU A 113 -9.57 1.73 8.13
C LEU A 113 -10.67 1.82 7.07
N GLU A 114 -11.74 1.04 7.25
CA GLU A 114 -12.78 0.82 6.23
C GLU A 114 -14.07 1.63 6.47
N GLY A 115 -14.03 2.66 7.29
CA GLY A 115 -15.19 3.43 7.71
C GLY A 115 -15.35 3.46 9.22
N PHE A 116 -16.60 3.50 9.72
CA PHE A 116 -16.90 3.38 11.15
C PHE A 116 -16.91 1.90 11.60
N GLU A 117 -17.12 1.68 12.88
CA GLU A 117 -16.98 0.37 13.52
C GLU A 117 -17.68 -0.77 12.78
N ALA A 118 -18.96 -0.58 12.43
CA ALA A 118 -19.74 -1.63 11.77
C ALA A 118 -19.17 -2.01 10.39
N ALA A 119 -18.75 -1.03 9.60
CA ALA A 119 -18.18 -1.26 8.27
C ALA A 119 -16.77 -1.85 8.37
N ASN A 120 -15.96 -1.34 9.29
CA ASN A 120 -14.61 -1.83 9.52
C ASN A 120 -14.60 -3.28 10.02
N ASP A 121 -15.33 -3.55 11.08
CA ASP A 121 -15.38 -4.88 11.71
C ASP A 121 -16.08 -5.90 10.84
N GLY A 122 -17.08 -5.46 10.07
CA GLY A 122 -17.76 -6.32 9.08
C GLY A 122 -16.83 -6.87 8.01
N ARG A 123 -15.74 -6.18 7.67
CA ARG A 123 -14.73 -6.64 6.70
C ARG A 123 -13.50 -7.26 7.33
N ARG A 124 -13.03 -6.70 8.46
CA ARG A 124 -11.72 -7.02 9.06
C ARG A 124 -11.81 -7.93 10.28
N GLY A 125 -12.99 -8.11 10.84
CA GLY A 125 -13.25 -8.90 12.04
C GLY A 125 -13.60 -8.05 13.26
N ALA A 126 -14.39 -8.64 14.16
CA ALA A 126 -14.90 -7.97 15.36
C ALA A 126 -13.78 -7.43 16.26
N GLY A 127 -13.93 -6.19 16.71
CA GLY A 127 -13.00 -5.50 17.62
C GLY A 127 -11.74 -4.96 16.95
N VAL A 128 -11.58 -5.10 15.62
CA VAL A 128 -10.44 -4.52 14.89
C VAL A 128 -10.53 -3.00 14.87
N TYR A 129 -11.74 -2.43 14.74
CA TYR A 129 -11.93 -0.97 14.77
C TYR A 129 -11.36 -0.35 16.04
N GLN A 130 -11.70 -0.90 17.22
CA GLN A 130 -11.20 -0.37 18.48
C GLN A 130 -9.67 -0.43 18.56
N LYS A 131 -9.05 -1.53 18.13
CA LYS A 131 -7.58 -1.65 18.10
C LYS A 131 -6.93 -0.60 17.18
N VAL A 132 -7.56 -0.29 16.05
CA VAL A 132 -7.10 0.77 15.14
C VAL A 132 -7.23 2.15 15.79
N MET A 133 -8.34 2.42 16.49
CA MET A 133 -8.51 3.67 17.24
C MET A 133 -7.45 3.83 18.33
N ASP A 134 -7.15 2.76 19.08
CA ASP A 134 -6.13 2.76 20.12
C ASP A 134 -4.73 3.00 19.54
N ALA A 135 -4.40 2.36 18.40
CA ALA A 135 -3.13 2.57 17.70
C ALA A 135 -2.96 4.01 17.21
N MET A 136 -4.02 4.61 16.62
CA MET A 136 -3.99 6.01 16.19
C MET A 136 -3.84 6.97 17.38
N ALA A 137 -4.54 6.71 18.49
CA ALA A 137 -4.41 7.50 19.71
C ALA A 137 -2.98 7.44 20.28
N LEU A 138 -2.36 6.26 20.24
CA LEU A 138 -0.99 6.05 20.68
C LEU A 138 0.00 6.82 19.79
N LEU A 139 -0.08 6.67 18.47
CA LEU A 139 0.77 7.41 17.53
C LEU A 139 0.64 8.93 17.70
N LYS A 140 -0.61 9.41 17.84
CA LYS A 140 -0.89 10.84 18.08
C LYS A 140 -0.27 11.35 19.39
N SER A 141 -0.33 10.56 20.48
CA SER A 141 0.25 10.93 21.77
C SER A 141 1.76 11.11 21.70
N HIS A 142 2.43 10.30 20.87
CA HIS A 142 3.86 10.39 20.58
C HIS A 142 4.21 11.41 19.47
N LYS A 143 3.22 12.09 18.86
CA LYS A 143 3.40 13.01 17.72
C LYS A 143 4.08 12.32 16.53
N LEU A 144 3.86 11.04 16.35
CA LEU A 144 4.37 10.26 15.23
C LEU A 144 3.48 10.46 13.99
N PRO A 145 4.07 10.66 12.81
CA PRO A 145 3.30 10.78 11.56
C PRO A 145 2.67 9.43 11.20
N PHE A 146 1.43 9.47 10.73
CA PHE A 146 0.76 8.31 10.14
C PHE A 146 -0.30 8.73 9.14
N GLY A 147 -0.69 7.81 8.29
CA GLY A 147 -1.81 7.96 7.37
C GLY A 147 -2.83 6.84 7.51
N ILE A 148 -3.86 6.93 6.67
CA ILE A 148 -4.94 5.95 6.57
C ILE A 148 -4.90 5.31 5.18
N SER A 149 -5.17 4.02 5.11
CA SER A 149 -5.45 3.28 3.89
C SER A 149 -6.90 2.81 3.92
N THR A 150 -7.71 3.27 2.97
CA THR A 150 -9.15 2.97 2.91
C THR A 150 -9.46 2.25 1.60
N CYS A 151 -9.83 0.98 1.68
CA CYS A 151 -10.40 0.27 0.55
C CYS A 151 -11.92 0.48 0.54
N TYR A 152 -12.44 1.29 -0.39
CA TYR A 152 -13.87 1.49 -0.50
C TYR A 152 -14.54 0.44 -1.37
N THR A 153 -15.70 -0.01 -0.90
CA THR A 153 -16.50 -1.12 -1.43
C THR A 153 -17.97 -0.70 -1.53
N SER A 154 -18.80 -1.53 -2.14
CA SER A 154 -20.27 -1.33 -2.15
C SER A 154 -20.87 -1.28 -0.74
N LYS A 155 -20.18 -1.84 0.27
CA LYS A 155 -20.70 -1.95 1.65
C LYS A 155 -20.33 -0.76 2.53
N ASN A 156 -19.22 -0.05 2.24
CA ASN A 156 -18.72 1.03 3.09
C ASN A 156 -18.61 2.40 2.41
N TYR A 157 -18.93 2.50 1.11
CA TYR A 157 -18.73 3.76 0.37
C TYR A 157 -19.50 4.95 0.97
N GLN A 158 -20.64 4.70 1.63
CA GLN A 158 -21.41 5.76 2.30
C GLN A 158 -20.65 6.33 3.50
N ASP A 159 -20.07 5.48 4.33
CA ASP A 159 -19.22 5.88 5.46
C ASP A 159 -18.04 6.71 4.98
N VAL A 160 -17.21 6.11 4.10
CA VAL A 160 -15.92 6.67 3.70
C VAL A 160 -16.03 7.85 2.73
N SER A 161 -17.20 8.08 2.12
CA SER A 161 -17.51 9.29 1.35
C SER A 161 -18.15 10.39 2.18
N SER A 162 -18.36 10.18 3.48
CA SER A 162 -19.01 11.15 4.37
C SER A 162 -18.01 12.18 4.91
N GLU A 163 -18.49 13.38 5.18
CA GLU A 163 -17.69 14.41 5.85
C GLU A 163 -17.27 13.97 7.26
N ALA A 164 -18.15 13.26 7.97
CA ALA A 164 -17.89 12.75 9.30
C ALA A 164 -16.70 11.77 9.34
N TYR A 165 -16.49 10.97 8.29
CA TYR A 165 -15.33 10.09 8.21
C TYR A 165 -14.03 10.89 8.07
N TYR A 166 -14.00 11.89 7.19
CA TYR A 166 -12.83 12.76 7.03
C TYR A 166 -12.51 13.49 8.32
N ASP A 167 -13.51 14.08 8.97
CA ASP A 167 -13.32 14.78 10.25
C ASP A 167 -12.80 13.82 11.32
N LYS A 168 -13.33 12.59 11.37
CA LYS A 168 -12.86 11.57 12.31
C LYS A 168 -11.38 11.23 12.14
N ILE A 169 -10.92 10.95 10.91
CA ILE A 169 -9.51 10.58 10.69
C ILE A 169 -8.57 11.76 10.91
N ILE A 170 -8.99 12.99 10.58
CA ILE A 170 -8.25 14.22 10.87
C ILE A 170 -8.14 14.42 12.39
N ASP A 171 -9.23 14.29 13.12
CA ASP A 171 -9.26 14.42 14.58
C ASP A 171 -8.41 13.35 15.25
N CYS A 172 -8.30 12.14 14.68
CA CYS A 172 -7.38 11.12 15.14
C CYS A 172 -5.91 11.48 14.89
N GLY A 173 -5.62 12.44 14.02
CA GLY A 173 -4.25 12.92 13.72
C GLY A 173 -3.64 12.37 12.44
N ALA A 174 -4.43 11.74 11.56
CA ALA A 174 -3.94 11.27 10.27
C ALA A 174 -3.52 12.45 9.39
N MET A 175 -2.34 12.35 8.76
CA MET A 175 -1.79 13.39 7.89
C MET A 175 -2.16 13.18 6.41
N PHE A 176 -2.42 11.94 6.03
CA PHE A 176 -2.83 11.58 4.67
C PHE A 176 -3.81 10.40 4.69
N VAL A 177 -4.54 10.24 3.58
CA VAL A 177 -5.39 9.07 3.36
C VAL A 177 -5.24 8.59 1.92
N TRP A 178 -5.01 7.30 1.76
CA TRP A 178 -5.04 6.61 0.47
C TRP A 178 -6.35 5.86 0.29
N PHE A 179 -7.10 6.25 -0.73
CA PHE A 179 -8.32 5.58 -1.15
C PHE A 179 -8.01 4.61 -2.29
N PHE A 180 -8.42 3.37 -2.09
CA PHE A 180 -8.36 2.32 -3.10
C PHE A 180 -9.78 1.82 -3.37
N HIS A 181 -10.22 1.78 -4.60
CA HIS A 181 -11.44 1.03 -4.85
C HIS A 181 -11.15 -0.47 -4.81
N TYR A 182 -12.12 -1.23 -4.35
CA TYR A 182 -12.00 -2.66 -4.24
C TYR A 182 -11.73 -3.30 -5.61
N MET A 183 -10.65 -4.08 -5.68
CA MET A 183 -10.28 -4.88 -6.86
C MET A 183 -10.57 -6.35 -6.53
N PRO A 184 -11.39 -7.06 -7.35
CA PRO A 184 -11.76 -8.45 -7.10
C PRO A 184 -10.66 -9.40 -7.59
N VAL A 185 -9.49 -9.32 -6.97
CA VAL A 185 -8.31 -10.15 -7.26
C VAL A 185 -7.95 -10.97 -6.03
N GLY A 186 -7.24 -12.08 -6.23
CA GLY A 186 -6.88 -13.00 -5.18
C GLY A 186 -7.95 -14.10 -4.95
N ASN A 187 -7.56 -15.15 -4.22
CA ASN A 187 -8.37 -16.34 -4.00
C ASN A 187 -9.66 -16.07 -3.20
N ASP A 188 -9.66 -15.03 -2.36
CA ASP A 188 -10.80 -14.62 -1.53
C ASP A 188 -11.62 -13.47 -2.17
N ALA A 189 -11.49 -13.25 -3.48
CA ALA A 189 -12.22 -12.20 -4.17
C ALA A 189 -13.74 -12.35 -4.01
N SER A 190 -14.43 -11.26 -3.64
CA SER A 190 -15.87 -11.23 -3.41
C SER A 190 -16.53 -10.20 -4.33
N THR A 191 -17.38 -10.67 -5.25
CA THR A 191 -18.10 -9.80 -6.17
C THR A 191 -19.13 -8.90 -5.47
N GLU A 192 -19.57 -9.26 -4.27
CA GLU A 192 -20.49 -8.46 -3.45
C GLU A 192 -19.89 -7.13 -2.97
N LEU A 193 -18.54 -7.04 -2.96
CA LEU A 193 -17.83 -5.83 -2.58
C LEU A 193 -17.65 -4.85 -3.73
N LEU A 194 -17.97 -5.26 -4.97
CA LEU A 194 -17.83 -4.39 -6.14
C LEU A 194 -18.76 -3.19 -6.09
N LEU A 195 -18.18 -2.05 -6.42
CA LEU A 195 -18.92 -0.79 -6.53
C LEU A 195 -19.69 -0.73 -7.85
N THR A 196 -20.88 -0.14 -7.84
CA THR A 196 -21.54 0.27 -9.08
C THR A 196 -20.82 1.47 -9.71
N PRO A 197 -21.03 1.76 -11.00
CA PRO A 197 -20.51 2.96 -11.64
C PRO A 197 -20.92 4.26 -10.92
N GLU A 198 -22.14 4.33 -10.39
CA GLU A 198 -22.66 5.48 -9.65
C GLU A 198 -21.94 5.68 -8.34
N GLN A 199 -21.70 4.59 -7.58
CA GLN A 199 -20.93 4.60 -6.32
C GLN A 199 -19.49 5.06 -6.55
N ARG A 200 -18.82 4.56 -7.60
CA ARG A 200 -17.48 5.01 -7.99
C ARG A 200 -17.46 6.50 -8.35
N THR A 201 -18.43 6.95 -9.13
CA THR A 201 -18.57 8.36 -9.50
C THR A 201 -18.79 9.24 -8.27
N GLN A 202 -19.58 8.78 -7.30
CA GLN A 202 -19.78 9.49 -6.04
C GLN A 202 -18.49 9.62 -5.25
N MET A 203 -17.73 8.52 -5.07
CA MET A 203 -16.43 8.54 -4.39
C MET A 203 -15.45 9.50 -5.08
N TYR A 204 -15.31 9.41 -6.40
CA TYR A 204 -14.50 10.31 -7.19
C TYR A 204 -14.81 11.79 -6.90
N ARG A 205 -16.09 12.17 -6.96
CA ARG A 205 -16.53 13.55 -6.69
C ARG A 205 -16.28 13.98 -5.25
N ARG A 206 -16.55 13.10 -4.28
CA ARG A 206 -16.38 13.40 -2.86
C ARG A 206 -14.91 13.59 -2.49
N ILE A 207 -14.03 12.71 -2.92
CA ILE A 207 -12.58 12.85 -2.65
C ILE A 207 -12.08 14.20 -3.18
N ARG A 208 -12.45 14.58 -4.40
CA ARG A 208 -12.05 15.88 -4.98
C ARG A 208 -12.63 17.08 -4.23
N ALA A 209 -13.88 17.01 -3.82
CA ALA A 209 -14.50 18.07 -3.02
C ALA A 209 -13.78 18.24 -1.67
N PHE A 210 -13.48 17.12 -0.98
CA PHE A 210 -12.80 17.17 0.31
C PHE A 210 -11.34 17.60 0.22
N ARG A 211 -10.65 17.34 -0.87
CA ARG A 211 -9.30 17.91 -1.12
C ARG A 211 -9.27 19.45 -1.07
N GLN A 212 -10.41 20.09 -1.36
CA GLN A 212 -10.53 21.57 -1.33
C GLN A 212 -10.89 22.11 0.06
N THR A 213 -11.45 21.29 0.94
CA THR A 213 -12.09 21.75 2.17
C THR A 213 -11.54 21.12 3.44
N LYS A 214 -10.82 20.00 3.36
CA LYS A 214 -10.30 19.25 4.52
C LYS A 214 -8.77 19.31 4.58
N SER A 215 -8.24 19.47 5.78
CA SER A 215 -6.79 19.58 6.03
C SER A 215 -6.12 18.20 6.10
N ILE A 216 -6.25 17.41 5.03
CA ILE A 216 -5.62 16.09 4.90
C ILE A 216 -5.20 15.87 3.46
N PHE A 217 -4.01 15.28 3.24
CA PHE A 217 -3.59 14.90 1.90
C PHE A 217 -4.29 13.61 1.47
N ALA A 218 -5.20 13.69 0.51
CA ALA A 218 -5.99 12.56 0.03
C ALA A 218 -5.51 12.10 -1.35
N ILE A 219 -5.21 10.81 -1.48
CA ILE A 219 -4.83 10.13 -2.73
C ILE A 219 -5.99 9.22 -3.14
N ASP A 220 -6.42 9.30 -4.39
CA ASP A 220 -7.41 8.41 -5.01
C ASP A 220 -6.68 7.52 -6.02
N PHE A 221 -6.12 6.41 -5.54
CA PHE A 221 -5.08 5.65 -6.21
C PHE A 221 -5.40 5.31 -7.68
N GLN A 222 -6.61 4.80 -7.95
CA GLN A 222 -6.98 4.42 -9.31
C GLN A 222 -7.42 5.61 -10.17
N ASN A 223 -8.02 6.65 -9.56
CA ASN A 223 -8.57 7.76 -10.33
C ASN A 223 -7.58 8.92 -10.54
N ASP A 224 -6.55 9.04 -9.71
CA ASP A 224 -5.53 10.09 -9.87
C ASP A 224 -4.61 9.88 -11.08
N GLY A 225 -4.75 8.78 -11.79
CA GLY A 225 -4.11 8.56 -13.08
C GLY A 225 -4.33 9.70 -14.08
N GLU A 226 -5.45 10.44 -13.99
CA GLU A 226 -5.71 11.61 -14.83
C GLU A 226 -4.69 12.73 -14.64
N TYR A 227 -4.11 12.88 -13.45
CA TYR A 227 -3.12 13.93 -13.13
C TYR A 227 -1.68 13.52 -13.45
N ILE A 228 -1.40 12.22 -13.55
CA ILE A 228 -0.06 11.67 -13.72
C ILE A 228 0.13 10.95 -15.05
N GLY A 229 -0.80 11.14 -15.99
CA GLY A 229 -0.72 10.60 -17.34
C GLY A 229 -0.97 9.09 -17.42
N GLY A 230 -1.86 8.55 -16.59
CA GLY A 230 -2.33 7.15 -16.65
C GLY A 230 -1.71 6.21 -15.64
N CYS A 231 -1.66 4.92 -15.95
CA CYS A 231 -1.19 3.88 -15.04
C CYS A 231 0.27 4.07 -14.63
N ILE A 232 0.55 3.86 -13.33
CA ILE A 232 1.86 4.03 -12.71
C ILE A 232 2.64 2.73 -12.53
N ALA A 233 2.04 1.58 -12.86
CA ALA A 233 2.60 0.24 -12.70
C ALA A 233 3.76 -0.05 -13.67
N GLY A 234 4.32 -1.26 -13.63
CA GLY A 234 5.35 -1.72 -14.53
C GLY A 234 6.66 -0.94 -14.43
N GLY A 235 7.05 -0.52 -13.22
CA GLY A 235 8.27 0.22 -12.97
C GLY A 235 8.21 1.70 -13.38
N ARG A 236 7.08 2.20 -13.93
CA ARG A 236 6.97 3.61 -14.30
C ARG A 236 7.08 4.53 -13.07
N HIS A 237 6.31 4.26 -12.03
CA HIS A 237 6.40 4.92 -10.74
C HIS A 237 6.60 3.93 -9.60
N TYR A 238 6.06 2.70 -9.74
CA TYR A 238 6.27 1.64 -8.78
C TYR A 238 6.28 0.26 -9.44
N LEU A 239 6.79 -0.71 -8.71
CA LEU A 239 6.64 -2.14 -8.92
C LEU A 239 6.35 -2.83 -7.58
N HIS A 240 5.98 -4.10 -7.65
CA HIS A 240 5.71 -4.93 -6.49
C HIS A 240 6.64 -6.13 -6.47
N ILE A 241 7.18 -6.48 -5.29
CA ILE A 241 7.91 -7.73 -5.06
C ILE A 241 7.16 -8.48 -3.95
N ASN A 242 6.57 -9.61 -4.31
CA ASN A 242 5.77 -10.39 -3.39
C ASN A 242 6.62 -11.22 -2.41
N ALA A 243 5.99 -11.86 -1.44
CA ALA A 243 6.67 -12.62 -0.39
C ALA A 243 7.36 -13.92 -0.88
N ASN A 244 7.16 -14.32 -2.15
CA ASN A 244 7.90 -15.39 -2.82
C ASN A 244 9.15 -14.86 -3.56
N GLY A 245 9.28 -13.54 -3.67
CA GLY A 245 10.35 -12.88 -4.43
C GLY A 245 10.02 -12.60 -5.89
N ASP A 246 8.80 -12.86 -6.35
CA ASP A 246 8.41 -12.58 -7.72
C ASP A 246 8.27 -11.06 -7.93
N VAL A 247 8.86 -10.56 -9.01
CA VAL A 247 8.82 -9.15 -9.37
C VAL A 247 7.64 -8.90 -10.30
N GLU A 248 6.62 -8.24 -9.78
CA GLU A 248 5.33 -8.03 -10.42
C GLU A 248 5.14 -6.56 -10.83
N PRO A 249 4.46 -6.27 -11.93
CA PRO A 249 4.23 -4.88 -12.36
C PRO A 249 3.32 -4.10 -11.41
N CYS A 250 2.44 -4.78 -10.65
CA CYS A 250 1.42 -4.16 -9.81
C CYS A 250 0.94 -5.15 -8.74
N VAL A 251 0.59 -4.69 -7.56
CA VAL A 251 0.00 -5.49 -6.47
C VAL A 251 -1.31 -6.21 -6.86
N PHE A 252 -1.97 -5.76 -7.93
CA PHE A 252 -3.19 -6.38 -8.45
C PHE A 252 -2.95 -7.25 -9.68
N ILE A 253 -1.68 -7.49 -10.06
CA ILE A 253 -1.30 -8.32 -11.21
C ILE A 253 -0.32 -9.37 -10.70
N HIS A 254 -0.87 -10.54 -10.36
CA HIS A 254 -0.14 -11.66 -9.80
C HIS A 254 0.53 -12.49 -10.92
N TYR A 255 1.38 -11.83 -11.69
CA TYR A 255 2.14 -12.43 -12.78
C TYR A 255 3.55 -11.82 -12.83
N SER A 256 4.54 -12.69 -12.91
CA SER A 256 5.94 -12.33 -13.03
C SER A 256 6.65 -13.25 -14.01
N ASN A 257 7.73 -12.78 -14.60
CA ASN A 257 8.69 -13.60 -15.31
C ASN A 257 10.13 -13.42 -14.77
N CYS A 258 10.26 -12.82 -13.60
CA CYS A 258 11.51 -12.68 -12.86
C CYS A 258 11.29 -12.85 -11.36
N ASN A 259 12.17 -13.60 -10.71
CA ASN A 259 12.19 -13.73 -9.25
C ASN A 259 13.49 -13.13 -8.70
N ILE A 260 13.42 -12.36 -7.61
CA ILE A 260 14.57 -11.61 -7.05
C ILE A 260 15.67 -12.51 -6.49
N HIS A 261 15.38 -13.79 -6.25
CA HIS A 261 16.37 -14.78 -5.89
C HIS A 261 17.21 -15.27 -7.08
N GLU A 262 16.74 -15.06 -8.30
CA GLU A 262 17.36 -15.55 -9.54
C GLU A 262 17.88 -14.41 -10.43
N CYS A 263 17.34 -13.20 -10.29
CA CYS A 263 17.69 -12.03 -11.09
C CYS A 263 17.93 -10.80 -10.22
N THR A 264 18.64 -9.82 -10.74
CA THR A 264 18.77 -8.50 -10.13
C THR A 264 17.52 -7.66 -10.41
N LEU A 265 17.30 -6.62 -9.60
CA LEU A 265 16.22 -5.67 -9.82
C LEU A 265 16.31 -4.99 -11.20
N LEU A 266 17.52 -4.71 -11.69
CA LEU A 266 17.70 -4.11 -13.02
C LEU A 266 17.31 -5.10 -14.14
N GLU A 267 17.71 -6.37 -14.03
CA GLU A 267 17.31 -7.42 -14.99
C GLU A 267 15.79 -7.62 -14.99
N ALA A 268 15.15 -7.57 -13.82
CA ALA A 268 13.69 -7.62 -13.72
C ALA A 268 13.01 -6.44 -14.46
N LEU A 269 13.52 -5.21 -14.26
CA LEU A 269 13.02 -4.01 -14.96
C LEU A 269 13.26 -4.05 -16.48
N GLN A 270 14.24 -4.82 -16.94
CA GLN A 270 14.53 -5.03 -18.35
C GLN A 270 13.91 -6.32 -18.91
N SER A 271 13.15 -7.06 -18.11
CA SER A 271 12.45 -8.26 -18.55
C SER A 271 11.39 -7.96 -19.60
N PRO A 272 10.98 -8.94 -20.44
CA PRO A 272 9.98 -8.73 -21.46
C PRO A 272 8.66 -8.15 -20.93
N LEU A 273 8.22 -8.55 -19.75
CA LEU A 273 7.02 -8.03 -19.09
C LEU A 273 7.15 -6.52 -18.82
N PHE A 274 8.21 -6.12 -18.13
CA PHE A 274 8.42 -4.71 -17.77
C PHE A 274 8.72 -3.84 -18.99
N MET A 275 9.43 -4.36 -19.99
CA MET A 275 9.66 -3.65 -21.25
C MET A 275 8.38 -3.45 -22.05
N ALA A 276 7.43 -4.40 -22.01
CA ALA A 276 6.11 -4.20 -22.60
C ALA A 276 5.35 -3.03 -21.95
N TYR A 277 5.50 -2.83 -20.63
CA TYR A 277 4.99 -1.61 -19.96
C TYR A 277 5.74 -0.37 -20.41
N HIS A 278 7.07 -0.39 -20.42
CA HIS A 278 7.91 0.74 -20.83
C HIS A 278 7.56 1.23 -22.24
N ASP A 279 7.43 0.34 -23.20
CA ASP A 279 7.22 0.67 -24.60
C ASP A 279 5.79 1.15 -24.92
N ASN A 280 4.81 0.80 -24.07
CA ASN A 280 3.40 1.13 -24.29
C ASN A 280 2.85 2.19 -23.32
N GLN A 281 3.64 2.67 -22.36
CA GLN A 281 3.21 3.72 -21.44
C GLN A 281 3.47 5.13 -21.98
N PRO A 282 2.66 6.13 -21.56
CA PRO A 282 1.48 5.95 -20.71
C PRO A 282 0.36 5.22 -21.45
N PHE A 283 -0.29 4.27 -20.79
CA PHE A 283 -1.48 3.64 -21.37
C PHE A 283 -2.54 4.71 -21.59
N ASN A 284 -2.88 4.93 -22.85
CA ASN A 284 -3.90 5.90 -23.22
C ASN A 284 -5.23 5.54 -22.56
N GLN A 285 -6.02 6.56 -22.18
CA GLN A 285 -7.32 6.40 -21.52
C GLN A 285 -8.28 5.46 -22.28
N ASN A 286 -8.06 5.24 -23.57
CA ASN A 286 -8.87 4.34 -24.39
C ASN A 286 -8.70 2.85 -24.06
N HIS A 287 -7.66 2.45 -23.32
CA HIS A 287 -7.44 1.06 -22.91
C HIS A 287 -7.99 0.76 -21.50
N LEU A 288 -8.50 1.77 -20.79
CA LEU A 288 -9.09 1.65 -19.46
C LEU A 288 -10.62 1.82 -19.44
N ARG A 289 -11.25 1.89 -20.65
CA ARG A 289 -12.72 1.98 -20.80
C ARG A 289 -13.34 0.63 -21.05
#